data_23711767ae1d2a994fd7814d3d0975c0
#
_entry.id   23711767ae1d2a994fd7814d3d0975c0
#
_cell.length_a   1.000
_cell.length_b   1.000
_cell.length_c   1.000
_cell.angle_alpha   90.00
_cell.angle_beta   90.00
_cell.angle_gamma   90.00
#
_symmetry.space_group_name_H-M   'P 1'
#
loop_
_entity.id
_entity.type
_entity.pdbx_description
1 polymer ?
#
loop_
_entity_poly.entity_id
_entity_poly.type
_entity_poly.pdbx_seq_one_letter_code
_entity_poly.pdbx_strand_id
1 'polypeptide(L)'
;MEKRAELVKTVSPKRLRKVFIFVFAILMIFGVTWLLYAFNVIPHRQYTNADFGIETYKSLVDKDGDGIDDQTDFLQSVRRYIAIKPKYKSKYYRTGYPDDGYGVCTDVIAFGLKDTGYDLRELVDADIRANKKLYQLEVVDKNIDFRRVNNLRIFFERNAKSLTTDLTDIKEWQGGDIIVFKTHIGVVSDKRNRRG
;
A
#
# COMPACT_ATOMS: atom_id res chain seq x y z
N MET A 1 -55.12 16.59 -55.17
CA MET A 1 -54.54 16.07 -53.84
C MET A 1 -53.57 14.99 -54.15
N GLU A 2 -52.42 15.38 -54.62
CA GLU A 2 -51.37 14.45 -54.97
C GLU A 2 -50.08 15.22 -54.73
N LYS A 3 -49.33 14.83 -53.72
CA LYS A 3 -47.89 15.14 -53.43
C LYS A 3 -47.62 15.21 -51.94
N ARG A 4 -47.59 14.07 -51.29
CA ARG A 4 -46.84 13.88 -49.99
C ARG A 4 -46.50 12.42 -49.77
N ALA A 5 -45.91 11.79 -50.79
CA ALA A 5 -45.30 10.49 -50.67
C ALA A 5 -43.83 10.63 -51.12
N GLU A 6 -43.05 11.48 -50.38
CA GLU A 6 -41.65 11.67 -50.72
C GLU A 6 -40.75 11.46 -49.54
N LEU A 7 -39.84 10.54 -49.79
CA LEU A 7 -38.55 10.36 -49.13
C LEU A 7 -38.52 9.80 -47.70
N VAL A 8 -38.93 8.58 -47.56
CA VAL A 8 -38.16 7.69 -46.70
C VAL A 8 -37.01 7.14 -47.54
N LYS A 9 -35.85 7.80 -47.55
CA LYS A 9 -34.63 7.24 -48.11
C LYS A 9 -34.28 6.02 -47.27
N THR A 10 -34.63 4.83 -47.73
CA THR A 10 -34.25 3.56 -47.13
C THR A 10 -32.73 3.45 -47.18
N VAL A 11 -32.10 3.54 -46.02
CA VAL A 11 -30.65 3.35 -45.90
C VAL A 11 -30.30 1.96 -46.42
N SER A 12 -29.39 1.84 -47.37
CA SER A 12 -29.06 0.54 -47.96
C SER A 12 -28.56 -0.41 -46.86
N PRO A 13 -28.95 -1.69 -46.87
CA PRO A 13 -28.55 -2.67 -45.81
C PRO A 13 -27.03 -2.80 -45.66
N LYS A 14 -26.28 -2.57 -46.72
CA LYS A 14 -24.78 -2.54 -46.65
C LYS A 14 -24.23 -1.33 -45.85
N ARG A 15 -24.91 -0.19 -45.92
CA ARG A 15 -24.58 1.03 -45.18
C ARG A 15 -24.91 0.88 -43.68
N LEU A 16 -26.08 0.29 -43.43
CA LEU A 16 -26.52 0.00 -42.06
C LEU A 16 -25.58 -0.98 -41.35
N ARG A 17 -25.14 -2.04 -42.05
CA ARG A 17 -24.18 -3.02 -41.54
C ARG A 17 -22.82 -2.36 -41.23
N LYS A 18 -22.32 -1.46 -42.08
CA LYS A 18 -21.07 -0.72 -41.81
C LYS A 18 -21.17 0.17 -40.55
N VAL A 19 -22.32 0.88 -40.43
CA VAL A 19 -22.58 1.71 -39.25
C VAL A 19 -22.66 0.85 -37.99
N PHE A 20 -23.33 -0.30 -38.05
CA PHE A 20 -23.43 -1.21 -36.93
C PHE A 20 -22.06 -1.76 -36.50
N ILE A 21 -21.21 -2.19 -37.43
CA ILE A 21 -19.84 -2.65 -37.15
C ILE A 21 -19.02 -1.53 -36.53
N PHE A 22 -19.13 -0.29 -37.03
CA PHE A 22 -18.41 0.85 -36.50
C PHE A 22 -18.83 1.18 -35.06
N VAL A 23 -20.15 1.22 -34.81
CA VAL A 23 -20.66 1.44 -33.44
C VAL A 23 -20.25 0.33 -32.50
N PHE A 24 -20.32 -0.93 -32.93
CA PHE A 24 -19.88 -2.06 -32.14
C PHE A 24 -18.37 -1.99 -31.79
N ALA A 25 -17.53 -1.62 -32.76
CA ALA A 25 -16.11 -1.43 -32.55
C ALA A 25 -15.83 -0.33 -31.51
N ILE A 26 -16.54 0.79 -31.57
CA ILE A 26 -16.45 1.87 -30.59
C ILE A 26 -16.84 1.36 -29.19
N LEU A 27 -17.95 0.67 -29.06
CA LEU A 27 -18.40 0.11 -27.78
C LEU A 27 -17.41 -0.89 -27.20
N MET A 28 -16.81 -1.72 -28.06
CA MET A 28 -15.74 -2.65 -27.64
C MET A 28 -14.52 -1.90 -27.12
N ILE A 29 -14.07 -0.85 -27.82
CA ILE A 29 -12.93 -0.02 -27.37
C ILE A 29 -13.24 0.61 -26.01
N PHE A 30 -14.42 1.20 -25.83
CA PHE A 30 -14.85 1.77 -24.56
C PHE A 30 -14.89 0.71 -23.44
N GLY A 31 -15.43 -0.48 -23.73
CA GLY A 31 -15.50 -1.58 -22.77
C GLY A 31 -14.12 -2.04 -22.35
N VAL A 32 -13.19 -2.25 -23.30
CA VAL A 32 -11.81 -2.64 -23.03
C VAL A 32 -11.08 -1.55 -22.22
N THR A 33 -11.21 -0.28 -22.62
CA THR A 33 -10.57 0.83 -21.91
C THR A 33 -11.11 0.94 -20.47
N TRP A 34 -12.41 0.77 -20.28
CA TRP A 34 -13.02 0.76 -18.95
C TRP A 34 -12.51 -0.41 -18.10
N LEU A 35 -12.39 -1.61 -18.67
CA LEU A 35 -11.81 -2.77 -17.99
C LEU A 35 -10.35 -2.50 -17.59
N LEU A 36 -9.53 -2.01 -18.51
CA LEU A 36 -8.13 -1.68 -18.23
C LEU A 36 -8.01 -0.64 -17.10
N TYR A 37 -8.92 0.34 -17.09
CA TYR A 37 -8.99 1.32 -16.00
C TYR A 37 -9.45 0.67 -14.68
N ALA A 38 -10.53 -0.12 -14.70
CA ALA A 38 -11.07 -0.76 -13.50
C ALA A 38 -10.08 -1.74 -12.85
N PHE A 39 -9.28 -2.44 -13.64
CA PHE A 39 -8.22 -3.33 -13.15
C PHE A 39 -6.87 -2.65 -12.92
N ASN A 40 -6.84 -1.32 -12.90
CA ASN A 40 -5.65 -0.52 -12.62
C ASN A 40 -4.45 -0.78 -13.58
N VAL A 41 -4.72 -1.29 -14.76
CA VAL A 41 -3.73 -1.42 -15.86
C VAL A 41 -3.39 -0.05 -16.44
N ILE A 42 -4.41 0.82 -16.58
CA ILE A 42 -4.22 2.25 -16.83
C ILE A 42 -4.11 2.93 -15.47
N PRO A 43 -2.99 3.60 -15.15
CA PRO A 43 -2.78 4.21 -13.84
C PRO A 43 -3.85 5.27 -13.55
N HIS A 44 -4.42 5.19 -12.36
CA HIS A 44 -5.32 6.23 -11.87
C HIS A 44 -4.52 7.48 -11.46
N ARG A 45 -5.15 8.65 -11.54
CA ARG A 45 -4.58 9.85 -10.94
C ARG A 45 -4.34 9.59 -9.46
N GLN A 46 -3.11 9.77 -9.03
CA GLN A 46 -2.73 9.74 -7.62
C GLN A 46 -2.82 11.15 -7.07
N TYR A 47 -3.38 11.27 -5.89
CA TYR A 47 -3.47 12.51 -5.14
C TYR A 47 -2.45 12.48 -4.01
N THR A 48 -2.14 13.64 -3.46
CA THR A 48 -1.24 13.83 -2.32
C THR A 48 -1.97 14.57 -1.21
N ASN A 49 -1.33 14.74 -0.06
CA ASN A 49 -1.86 15.57 1.03
C ASN A 49 -2.22 16.98 0.54
N ALA A 50 -1.39 17.58 -0.31
CA ALA A 50 -1.61 18.94 -0.83
C ALA A 50 -2.91 19.06 -1.64
N ASP A 51 -3.34 18.02 -2.37
CA ASP A 51 -4.60 18.05 -3.11
C ASP A 51 -5.85 18.16 -2.18
N PHE A 52 -5.68 17.85 -0.89
CA PHE A 52 -6.73 17.91 0.14
C PHE A 52 -6.48 19.01 1.19
N GLY A 53 -5.47 19.86 1.00
CA GLY A 53 -5.10 20.89 1.98
C GLY A 53 -4.61 20.30 3.32
N ILE A 54 -4.04 19.10 3.29
CA ILE A 54 -3.50 18.41 4.46
C ILE A 54 -2.01 18.68 4.52
N GLU A 55 -1.53 19.13 5.69
CA GLU A 55 -0.10 19.27 5.95
C GLU A 55 0.54 17.88 6.07
N THR A 56 1.68 17.69 5.40
CA THR A 56 2.42 16.43 5.51
C THR A 56 3.19 16.41 6.82
N TYR A 57 2.93 15.40 7.64
CA TYR A 57 3.63 15.19 8.89
C TYR A 57 5.12 14.91 8.64
N LYS A 58 5.97 15.50 9.48
CA LYS A 58 7.40 15.24 9.58
C LYS A 58 7.76 14.92 11.02
N SER A 59 8.58 13.90 11.21
CA SER A 59 9.12 13.58 12.53
C SER A 59 10.07 14.70 12.99
N LEU A 60 10.17 14.89 14.29
CA LEU A 60 11.22 15.73 14.89
C LEU A 60 12.52 14.95 15.12
N VAL A 61 12.53 13.66 14.81
CA VAL A 61 13.66 12.75 15.01
C VAL A 61 14.26 12.40 13.66
N ASP A 62 15.56 12.40 13.61
CA ASP A 62 16.44 11.92 12.56
C ASP A 62 17.45 10.98 13.27
N LYS A 63 17.12 9.69 13.29
CA LYS A 63 17.79 8.71 14.12
C LYS A 63 19.18 8.33 13.61
N ASP A 64 19.35 8.26 12.31
CA ASP A 64 20.61 7.92 11.67
C ASP A 64 21.46 9.12 11.30
N GLY A 65 20.89 10.35 11.39
CA GLY A 65 21.61 11.62 11.20
C GLY A 65 21.90 11.95 9.74
N ASP A 66 21.06 11.45 8.81
CA ASP A 66 21.25 11.68 7.37
C ASP A 66 20.63 13.00 6.86
N GLY A 67 19.90 13.72 7.72
CA GLY A 67 19.23 14.99 7.41
C GLY A 67 17.80 14.82 6.91
N ILE A 68 17.26 13.59 6.89
CA ILE A 68 15.88 13.29 6.57
C ILE A 68 15.16 12.87 7.85
N ASP A 69 13.97 13.39 8.10
CA ASP A 69 13.19 12.97 9.28
C ASP A 69 12.77 11.50 9.18
N ASP A 70 12.71 10.80 10.33
CA ASP A 70 12.43 9.37 10.42
C ASP A 70 11.14 8.93 9.70
N GLN A 71 10.08 9.77 9.71
CA GLN A 71 8.81 9.43 9.04
C GLN A 71 8.98 9.41 7.52
N THR A 72 9.66 10.41 6.99
CA THR A 72 9.94 10.53 5.55
C THR A 72 10.90 9.43 5.11
N ASP A 73 11.99 9.19 5.85
CA ASP A 73 12.99 8.19 5.50
C ASP A 73 12.41 6.77 5.58
N PHE A 74 11.65 6.46 6.64
CA PHE A 74 10.96 5.17 6.75
C PHE A 74 10.08 4.90 5.53
N LEU A 75 9.26 5.85 5.09
CA LEU A 75 8.43 5.68 3.90
C LEU A 75 9.26 5.47 2.63
N GLN A 76 10.38 6.20 2.47
CA GLN A 76 11.28 6.04 1.34
C GLN A 76 11.96 4.67 1.37
N SER A 77 12.41 4.19 2.53
CA SER A 77 13.05 2.90 2.73
C SER A 77 12.09 1.74 2.44
N VAL A 78 10.86 1.84 2.90
CA VAL A 78 9.78 0.90 2.55
C VAL A 78 9.60 0.83 1.03
N ARG A 79 9.62 1.96 0.34
CA ARG A 79 9.50 2.00 -1.12
C ARG A 79 10.69 1.37 -1.82
N ARG A 80 11.91 1.62 -1.34
CA ARG A 80 13.13 0.98 -1.87
C ARG A 80 13.02 -0.54 -1.74
N TYR A 81 12.59 -1.05 -0.57
CA TYR A 81 12.39 -2.48 -0.37
C TYR A 81 11.31 -3.08 -1.27
N ILE A 82 10.17 -2.42 -1.43
CA ILE A 82 9.08 -2.90 -2.30
C ILE A 82 9.51 -2.88 -3.78
N ALA A 83 10.34 -1.93 -4.20
CA ALA A 83 10.80 -1.81 -5.58
C ALA A 83 11.62 -3.02 -6.06
N ILE A 84 12.30 -3.75 -5.16
CA ILE A 84 13.00 -5.01 -5.48
C ILE A 84 12.04 -6.19 -5.69
N LYS A 85 10.73 -6.00 -5.44
CA LYS A 85 9.65 -6.98 -5.68
C LYS A 85 9.91 -8.34 -5.05
N PRO A 86 10.15 -8.43 -3.73
CA PRO A 86 10.40 -9.69 -3.06
C PRO A 86 9.18 -10.62 -3.26
N LYS A 87 9.45 -11.89 -3.55
CA LYS A 87 8.40 -12.89 -3.68
C LYS A 87 7.87 -13.28 -2.29
N TYR A 88 6.56 -13.44 -2.17
CA TYR A 88 5.97 -13.83 -0.90
C TYR A 88 6.32 -15.27 -0.53
N LYS A 89 7.04 -15.43 0.61
CA LYS A 89 7.31 -16.75 1.19
C LYS A 89 7.64 -16.62 2.67
N SER A 90 6.88 -17.31 3.52
CA SER A 90 7.21 -17.46 4.93
C SER A 90 8.31 -18.51 5.09
N LYS A 91 9.47 -18.09 5.64
CA LYS A 91 10.67 -18.90 5.77
C LYS A 91 11.45 -18.45 7.01
N TYR A 92 12.09 -19.38 7.69
CA TYR A 92 13.00 -19.07 8.78
C TYR A 92 14.38 -18.67 8.23
N TYR A 93 14.96 -17.62 8.78
CA TYR A 93 16.30 -17.15 8.45
C TYR A 93 17.16 -17.09 9.72
N ARG A 94 18.32 -17.76 9.71
CA ARG A 94 19.25 -17.78 10.87
C ARG A 94 19.79 -16.39 11.22
N THR A 95 19.81 -15.48 10.27
CA THR A 95 20.19 -14.08 10.46
C THR A 95 19.03 -13.19 10.90
N GLY A 96 17.81 -13.73 10.89
CA GLY A 96 16.55 -13.02 11.09
C GLY A 96 16.00 -12.37 9.82
N TYR A 97 16.85 -11.76 9.01
CA TYR A 97 16.43 -11.03 7.81
C TYR A 97 16.51 -11.89 6.54
N PRO A 98 15.51 -11.83 5.64
CA PRO A 98 15.58 -12.45 4.31
C PRO A 98 16.73 -11.89 3.47
N ASP A 99 17.44 -12.79 2.76
CA ASP A 99 18.58 -12.47 1.89
C ASP A 99 18.49 -13.15 0.50
N ASP A 100 17.34 -13.75 0.18
CA ASP A 100 17.16 -14.63 -0.97
C ASP A 100 16.04 -14.16 -1.93
N GLY A 101 15.62 -12.91 -1.84
CA GLY A 101 14.58 -12.33 -2.69
C GLY A 101 13.15 -12.74 -2.30
N TYR A 102 12.97 -13.37 -1.15
CA TYR A 102 11.66 -13.62 -0.54
C TYR A 102 11.41 -12.70 0.64
N GLY A 103 10.12 -12.56 1.04
CA GLY A 103 9.74 -11.78 2.20
C GLY A 103 8.27 -11.95 2.55
N VAL A 104 7.88 -11.39 3.70
CA VAL A 104 6.50 -11.32 4.17
C VAL A 104 6.19 -9.88 4.60
N CYS A 105 4.94 -9.60 4.98
CA CYS A 105 4.50 -8.24 5.32
C CYS A 105 5.35 -7.58 6.45
N THR A 106 5.78 -8.36 7.43
CA THR A 106 6.62 -7.86 8.53
C THR A 106 8.02 -7.49 8.09
N ASP A 107 8.54 -8.10 7.02
CA ASP A 107 9.86 -7.76 6.49
C ASP A 107 9.88 -6.36 5.86
N VAL A 108 8.74 -5.91 5.30
CA VAL A 108 8.58 -4.53 4.80
C VAL A 108 8.84 -3.51 5.92
N ILE A 109 8.26 -3.76 7.10
CA ILE A 109 8.46 -2.89 8.28
C ILE A 109 9.91 -2.99 8.78
N ALA A 110 10.42 -4.23 8.88
CA ALA A 110 11.74 -4.47 9.46
C ALA A 110 12.86 -3.85 8.61
N PHE A 111 12.82 -3.99 7.28
CA PHE A 111 13.77 -3.35 6.39
C PHE A 111 13.59 -1.83 6.34
N GLY A 112 12.34 -1.34 6.32
CA GLY A 112 12.06 0.09 6.38
C GLY A 112 12.69 0.72 7.62
N LEU A 113 12.45 0.18 8.80
CA LEU A 113 13.02 0.69 10.06
C LEU A 113 14.54 0.52 10.15
N LYS A 114 15.07 -0.56 9.58
CA LYS A 114 16.51 -0.80 9.60
C LYS A 114 17.31 0.27 8.87
N ASP A 115 16.82 0.71 7.72
CA ASP A 115 17.44 1.76 6.93
C ASP A 115 17.37 3.14 7.61
N THR A 116 16.42 3.34 8.55
CA THR A 116 16.27 4.55 9.36
C THR A 116 16.96 4.46 10.73
N GLY A 117 17.91 3.54 10.89
CA GLY A 117 18.68 3.39 12.10
C GLY A 117 18.01 2.61 13.26
N TYR A 118 16.86 1.93 13.01
CA TYR A 118 16.19 1.09 14.02
C TYR A 118 16.29 -0.39 13.68
N ASP A 119 17.03 -1.17 14.47
CA ASP A 119 17.00 -2.63 14.34
C ASP A 119 15.77 -3.21 15.06
N LEU A 120 14.69 -3.43 14.30
CA LEU A 120 13.45 -3.95 14.85
C LEU A 120 13.63 -5.32 15.52
N ARG A 121 14.55 -6.15 15.03
CA ARG A 121 14.85 -7.46 15.62
C ARG A 121 15.41 -7.31 17.04
N GLU A 122 16.33 -6.37 17.24
CA GLU A 122 16.91 -6.08 18.54
C GLU A 122 15.88 -5.47 19.49
N LEU A 123 15.10 -4.49 18.99
CA LEU A 123 14.10 -3.79 19.78
C LEU A 123 12.99 -4.73 20.28
N VAL A 124 12.48 -5.59 19.39
CA VAL A 124 11.43 -6.57 19.74
C VAL A 124 11.97 -7.64 20.70
N ASP A 125 13.19 -8.16 20.48
CA ASP A 125 13.81 -9.13 21.41
C ASP A 125 13.98 -8.54 22.81
N ALA A 126 14.45 -7.30 22.90
CA ALA A 126 14.60 -6.60 24.18
C ALA A 126 13.26 -6.42 24.91
N ASP A 127 12.20 -5.99 24.18
CA ASP A 127 10.87 -5.81 24.78
C ASP A 127 10.24 -7.14 25.19
N ILE A 128 10.38 -8.20 24.39
CA ILE A 128 9.92 -9.56 24.74
C ILE A 128 10.59 -10.05 26.02
N ARG A 129 11.92 -9.92 26.13
CA ARG A 129 12.65 -10.36 27.33
C ARG A 129 12.23 -9.61 28.57
N ALA A 130 12.01 -8.31 28.46
CA ALA A 130 11.55 -7.48 29.57
C ALA A 130 10.09 -7.76 29.96
N ASN A 131 9.24 -8.19 29.02
CA ASN A 131 7.79 -8.28 29.17
C ASN A 131 7.22 -9.64 28.69
N LYS A 132 7.95 -10.74 28.90
CA LYS A 132 7.65 -12.08 28.37
C LYS A 132 6.20 -12.53 28.56
N LYS A 133 5.59 -12.19 29.66
CA LYS A 133 4.18 -12.58 29.96
C LYS A 133 3.16 -11.99 28.96
N LEU A 134 3.44 -10.82 28.40
CA LEU A 134 2.52 -10.15 27.47
C LEU A 134 2.53 -10.84 26.10
N TYR A 135 3.67 -11.38 25.70
CA TYR A 135 3.84 -12.02 24.39
C TYR A 135 3.38 -13.48 24.37
N GLN A 136 3.16 -14.10 25.52
CA GLN A 136 2.68 -15.48 25.69
C GLN A 136 3.50 -16.50 24.85
N LEU A 137 4.81 -16.29 24.75
CA LEU A 137 5.70 -17.16 23.98
C LEU A 137 6.24 -18.27 24.89
N GLU A 138 6.15 -19.52 24.45
CA GLU A 138 6.81 -20.65 25.11
C GLU A 138 8.33 -20.55 24.95
N VAL A 139 8.77 -20.33 23.71
CA VAL A 139 10.17 -20.17 23.34
C VAL A 139 10.35 -18.82 22.65
N VAL A 140 11.35 -18.07 23.10
CA VAL A 140 11.74 -16.79 22.49
C VAL A 140 12.82 -17.07 21.46
N ASP A 141 12.59 -16.65 20.23
CA ASP A 141 13.55 -16.71 19.13
C ASP A 141 13.64 -15.36 18.43
N LYS A 142 14.72 -14.64 18.72
CA LYS A 142 15.05 -13.33 18.20
C LYS A 142 14.97 -13.25 16.67
N ASN A 143 15.26 -14.35 15.96
CA ASN A 143 15.33 -14.37 14.50
C ASN A 143 13.98 -14.55 13.81
N ILE A 144 12.91 -14.85 14.57
CA ILE A 144 11.56 -14.99 14.02
C ILE A 144 10.51 -14.12 14.74
N ASP A 145 10.74 -13.78 16.02
CA ASP A 145 9.71 -13.12 16.82
C ASP A 145 9.35 -11.72 16.31
N PHE A 146 10.31 -10.94 15.81
CA PHE A 146 10.06 -9.64 15.16
C PHE A 146 9.34 -9.74 13.79
N ARG A 147 9.19 -10.96 13.25
CA ARG A 147 8.49 -11.25 12.01
C ARG A 147 7.09 -11.84 12.23
N ARG A 148 6.61 -11.83 13.48
CA ARG A 148 5.26 -12.26 13.84
C ARG A 148 4.36 -11.05 14.07
N VAL A 149 3.29 -10.93 13.29
CA VAL A 149 2.35 -9.79 13.35
C VAL A 149 1.83 -9.56 14.77
N ASN A 150 1.47 -10.62 15.51
CA ASN A 150 0.97 -10.48 16.87
C ASN A 150 2.03 -9.88 17.82
N ASN A 151 3.29 -10.27 17.66
CA ASN A 151 4.37 -9.70 18.49
C ASN A 151 4.62 -8.23 18.12
N LEU A 152 4.59 -7.89 16.83
CA LEU A 152 4.70 -6.50 16.39
C LEU A 152 3.54 -5.64 16.86
N ARG A 153 2.31 -6.17 16.91
CA ARG A 153 1.17 -5.46 17.48
C ARG A 153 1.44 -5.09 18.93
N ILE A 154 1.84 -6.06 19.77
CA ILE A 154 2.15 -5.83 21.19
C ILE A 154 3.31 -4.83 21.32
N PHE A 155 4.36 -4.99 20.50
CA PHE A 155 5.52 -4.11 20.51
C PHE A 155 5.14 -2.66 20.18
N PHE A 156 4.40 -2.41 19.10
CA PHE A 156 4.02 -1.06 18.69
C PHE A 156 2.99 -0.43 19.63
N GLU A 157 2.03 -1.19 20.17
CA GLU A 157 1.11 -0.70 21.22
C GLU A 157 1.83 -0.15 22.45
N ARG A 158 3.04 -0.66 22.73
CA ARG A 158 3.85 -0.27 23.91
C ARG A 158 4.87 0.82 23.61
N ASN A 159 5.41 0.83 22.41
CA ASN A 159 6.62 1.62 22.08
C ASN A 159 6.39 2.70 21.04
N ALA A 160 5.23 2.73 20.39
CA ALA A 160 4.87 3.74 19.39
C ALA A 160 3.67 4.60 19.84
N LYS A 161 3.51 5.74 19.20
CA LYS A 161 2.32 6.59 19.39
C LYS A 161 1.12 5.91 18.77
N SER A 162 0.06 5.70 19.55
CA SER A 162 -1.23 5.23 19.02
C SER A 162 -1.91 6.37 18.26
N LEU A 163 -2.36 6.07 17.04
CA LEU A 163 -3.05 6.99 16.13
C LEU A 163 -4.53 6.62 16.02
N THR A 164 -5.29 7.42 15.25
CA THR A 164 -6.70 7.15 14.97
C THR A 164 -6.89 5.86 14.16
N THR A 165 -8.02 5.19 14.40
CA THR A 165 -8.52 4.10 13.54
C THR A 165 -9.72 4.54 12.71
N ASP A 166 -10.15 5.79 12.82
CA ASP A 166 -11.23 6.36 12.03
C ASP A 166 -10.76 6.67 10.60
N LEU A 167 -11.22 5.88 9.64
CA LEU A 167 -10.89 6.04 8.23
C LEU A 167 -11.49 7.29 7.59
N THR A 168 -12.43 7.96 8.26
CA THR A 168 -13.05 9.21 7.76
C THR A 168 -12.23 10.43 8.11
N ASP A 169 -11.36 10.34 9.10
CA ASP A 169 -10.43 11.41 9.48
C ASP A 169 -9.17 11.38 8.62
N ILE A 170 -9.34 11.74 7.35
CA ILE A 170 -8.27 11.66 6.35
C ILE A 170 -7.03 12.50 6.68
N LYS A 171 -7.14 13.49 7.58
CA LYS A 171 -6.02 14.37 7.96
C LYS A 171 -5.03 13.68 8.88
N GLU A 172 -5.53 12.78 9.73
CA GLU A 172 -4.71 12.06 10.69
C GLU A 172 -3.90 10.92 10.04
N TRP A 173 -4.29 10.46 8.85
CA TRP A 173 -3.57 9.41 8.14
C TRP A 173 -2.43 9.99 7.32
N GLN A 174 -1.20 9.63 7.67
CA GLN A 174 0.00 10.14 7.03
C GLN A 174 0.83 9.02 6.37
N GLY A 175 1.56 9.39 5.32
CA GLY A 175 2.50 8.45 4.71
C GLY A 175 3.58 8.02 5.71
N GLY A 176 3.83 6.72 5.83
CA GLY A 176 4.74 6.17 6.82
C GLY A 176 4.06 5.67 8.10
N ASP A 177 2.78 5.94 8.32
CA ASP A 177 2.06 5.34 9.44
C ASP A 177 2.01 3.82 9.31
N ILE A 178 2.21 3.11 10.42
CA ILE A 178 2.14 1.65 10.46
C ILE A 178 0.73 1.23 10.86
N ILE A 179 0.11 0.38 10.05
CA ILE A 179 -1.21 -0.19 10.34
C ILE A 179 -1.07 -1.68 10.62
N VAL A 180 -1.64 -2.13 11.75
CA VAL A 180 -1.59 -3.52 12.19
C VAL A 180 -2.98 -4.10 12.22
N PHE A 181 -3.20 -5.13 11.41
CA PHE A 181 -4.41 -5.95 11.41
C PHE A 181 -4.20 -7.22 12.24
N LYS A 182 -5.22 -8.05 12.35
CA LYS A 182 -5.13 -9.31 13.11
C LYS A 182 -4.02 -10.25 12.60
N THR A 183 -3.83 -10.33 11.28
CA THR A 183 -2.89 -11.27 10.63
C THR A 183 -1.98 -10.61 9.61
N HIS A 184 -2.03 -9.29 9.49
CA HIS A 184 -1.26 -8.54 8.51
C HIS A 184 -0.77 -7.22 9.09
N ILE A 185 0.33 -6.69 8.54
CA ILE A 185 0.88 -5.37 8.88
C ILE A 185 1.26 -4.66 7.58
N GLY A 186 1.11 -3.36 7.56
CA GLY A 186 1.42 -2.54 6.39
C GLY A 186 1.82 -1.12 6.75
N VAL A 187 2.14 -0.34 5.72
CA VAL A 187 2.51 1.07 5.83
C VAL A 187 1.55 1.89 4.98
N VAL A 188 1.06 2.98 5.53
CA VAL A 188 0.22 3.96 4.82
C VAL A 188 1.06 4.66 3.76
N SER A 189 0.53 4.76 2.55
CA SER A 189 1.16 5.50 1.46
C SER A 189 0.92 7.00 1.58
N ASP A 190 1.87 7.82 1.08
CA ASP A 190 1.65 9.25 0.84
C ASP A 190 0.80 9.53 -0.41
N LYS A 191 0.43 8.49 -1.16
CA LYS A 191 -0.47 8.60 -2.30
C LYS A 191 -1.89 8.32 -1.86
N ARG A 192 -2.76 9.25 -2.18
CA ARG A 192 -4.18 9.21 -1.82
C ARG A 192 -5.03 8.84 -3.03
N ASN A 193 -6.21 8.33 -2.79
CA ASN A 193 -7.23 8.12 -3.79
C ASN A 193 -8.11 9.40 -3.95
N ARG A 194 -9.17 9.33 -4.78
CA ARG A 194 -10.05 10.49 -5.03
C ARG A 194 -10.83 10.97 -3.79
N ARG A 195 -10.91 10.16 -2.75
CA ARG A 195 -11.68 10.48 -1.53
C ARG A 195 -10.78 10.88 -0.34
N GLY A 196 -9.48 10.86 -0.51
CA GLY A 196 -8.48 11.15 0.51
C GLY A 196 -7.68 9.96 0.97
#